data_4ad6941229b3ba75caa10d947ec1d512
#
_entry.id   4ad6941229b3ba75caa10d947ec1d512
#
_cell.length_a   1.000
_cell.length_b   1.000
_cell.length_c   1.000
_cell.angle_alpha   90.00
_cell.angle_beta   90.00
_cell.angle_gamma   90.00
#
_symmetry.space_group_name_H-M   'P 1'
#
loop_
_entity.id
_entity.type
_entity.pdbx_description
1 polymer ?
#
loop_
_entity_poly.entity_id
_entity_poly.type
_entity_poly.pdbx_seq_one_letter_code
_entity_poly.pdbx_strand_id
1 'polypeptide(L)'
;MKKFLFVLVIGCFISCQKTKTVEQSLAAETLTDIAYGNDAAQKMDIYLPAGRSVDSTKLMMLVHGGGWNAGDKSDFTSYLTSLRLKFPHYAIANINYRLATTTNNHFPTQENDMKAAVDYLVHKSHDYGVSQKIVLVGASAGAHMALLQAYKYSSPKIKAVVDFFGPTDMADLYKFYSSGYVNQNAIQVLMGGTPSTNSVLYDQSSPFYYVTSQSSPTIIFHGNMDNVVPVAQSITLSNKLSSNGVANELIRYPNAGHELWSPAIMNEAIVKIESFLKANVQ
;
A
#
# COMPACT_ATOMS: atom_id res chain seq x y z
N MET A 1 86.64 -30.11 21.79
CA MET A 1 85.81 -28.94 22.14
C MET A 1 84.77 -28.79 21.04
N LYS A 2 83.52 -29.23 21.25
CA LYS A 2 82.40 -29.12 20.27
C LYS A 2 81.61 -27.88 20.63
N LYS A 3 81.52 -26.89 19.71
CA LYS A 3 80.72 -25.66 19.87
C LYS A 3 79.29 -26.01 19.43
N PHE A 4 78.32 -25.88 20.34
CA PHE A 4 76.87 -25.93 20.03
C PHE A 4 76.40 -24.51 19.58
N LEU A 5 75.85 -24.42 18.39
CA LEU A 5 75.21 -23.21 17.85
C LEU A 5 73.71 -23.27 18.18
N PHE A 6 73.21 -22.35 19.02
CA PHE A 6 71.79 -22.21 19.34
C PHE A 6 71.17 -21.31 18.28
N VAL A 7 70.25 -21.85 17.49
CA VAL A 7 69.47 -21.05 16.52
C VAL A 7 68.15 -20.68 17.21
N LEU A 8 67.98 -19.39 17.49
CA LEU A 8 66.77 -18.81 18.03
C LEU A 8 65.73 -18.57 16.90
N VAL A 9 64.69 -19.39 16.84
CA VAL A 9 63.58 -19.20 15.89
C VAL A 9 62.57 -18.20 16.52
N ILE A 10 62.55 -16.95 16.03
CA ILE A 10 61.54 -15.95 16.40
C ILE A 10 60.27 -16.20 15.57
N GLY A 11 59.29 -16.81 16.16
CA GLY A 11 57.98 -16.98 15.56
C GLY A 11 57.17 -15.66 15.54
N CYS A 12 57.01 -15.04 14.36
CA CYS A 12 56.12 -13.91 14.18
C CYS A 12 54.66 -14.40 14.22
N PHE A 13 53.97 -14.19 15.32
CA PHE A 13 52.51 -14.33 15.37
C PHE A 13 51.86 -13.14 14.63
N ILE A 14 51.44 -13.33 13.39
CA ILE A 14 50.59 -12.36 12.68
C ILE A 14 49.19 -12.52 13.23
N SER A 15 48.82 -11.65 14.18
CA SER A 15 47.45 -11.52 14.64
C SER A 15 46.61 -10.87 13.53
N CYS A 16 45.82 -11.67 12.83
CA CYS A 16 44.79 -11.16 11.93
C CYS A 16 43.67 -10.49 12.76
N GLN A 17 43.81 -9.21 13.06
CA GLN A 17 42.69 -8.41 13.55
C GLN A 17 41.67 -8.29 12.40
N LYS A 18 40.53 -9.01 12.53
CA LYS A 18 39.34 -8.72 11.74
C LYS A 18 38.92 -7.29 12.05
N THR A 19 39.27 -6.34 11.21
CA THR A 19 38.65 -5.01 11.19
C THR A 19 37.16 -5.21 10.98
N LYS A 20 36.34 -5.01 12.02
CA LYS A 20 34.90 -4.82 11.86
C LYS A 20 34.73 -3.54 11.06
N THR A 21 34.45 -3.66 9.77
CA THR A 21 33.90 -2.56 8.99
C THR A 21 32.59 -2.17 9.67
N VAL A 22 32.57 -1.01 10.32
CA VAL A 22 31.33 -0.39 10.80
C VAL A 22 30.58 -0.05 9.54
N GLU A 23 29.59 -0.86 9.14
CA GLU A 23 28.66 -0.49 8.08
C GLU A 23 28.02 0.83 8.50
N GLN A 24 28.31 1.87 7.72
CA GLN A 24 27.77 3.21 7.98
C GLN A 24 26.25 3.13 7.81
N SER A 25 25.52 3.28 8.91
CA SER A 25 24.06 3.28 8.92
C SER A 25 23.53 4.37 7.99
N LEU A 26 22.64 4.02 7.08
CA LEU A 26 22.02 4.96 6.17
C LEU A 26 21.21 5.99 6.97
N ALA A 27 21.40 7.28 6.68
CA ALA A 27 20.65 8.36 7.32
C ALA A 27 19.18 8.37 6.84
N ALA A 28 18.27 8.93 7.64
CA ALA A 28 16.90 9.18 7.18
C ALA A 28 16.91 10.16 6.01
N GLU A 29 16.02 9.94 5.04
CA GLU A 29 15.94 10.74 3.82
C GLU A 29 14.49 10.96 3.42
N THR A 30 14.19 12.09 2.81
CA THR A 30 12.88 12.38 2.20
C THR A 30 13.12 12.80 0.75
N LEU A 31 12.48 12.07 -0.15
CA LEU A 31 12.51 12.33 -1.59
C LEU A 31 11.12 12.79 -1.99
N THR A 32 11.00 13.93 -2.64
CA THR A 32 9.72 14.51 -3.06
C THR A 32 9.57 14.52 -4.57
N ASP A 33 8.33 14.34 -5.04
CA ASP A 33 7.97 14.40 -6.46
C ASP A 33 8.78 13.48 -7.38
N ILE A 34 9.16 12.31 -6.87
CA ILE A 34 9.86 11.29 -7.64
C ILE A 34 8.92 10.75 -8.71
N ALA A 35 9.32 10.88 -9.98
CA ALA A 35 8.57 10.34 -11.09
C ALA A 35 8.69 8.80 -11.13
N TYR A 36 7.56 8.10 -11.17
CA TYR A 36 7.51 6.64 -11.36
C TYR A 36 7.01 6.24 -12.75
N GLY A 37 6.65 7.23 -13.57
CA GLY A 37 6.22 7.08 -14.96
C GLY A 37 6.47 8.34 -15.75
N ASN A 38 5.95 8.40 -16.99
CA ASN A 38 6.20 9.50 -17.93
C ASN A 38 5.20 10.66 -17.82
N ASP A 39 4.05 10.43 -17.17
CA ASP A 39 3.03 11.47 -17.00
C ASP A 39 3.37 12.36 -15.80
N ALA A 40 3.03 13.64 -15.89
CA ALA A 40 3.28 14.62 -14.83
C ALA A 40 2.57 14.27 -13.50
N ALA A 41 1.46 13.56 -13.55
CA ALA A 41 0.72 13.09 -12.38
C ALA A 41 1.33 11.82 -11.75
N GLN A 42 2.19 11.10 -12.44
CA GLN A 42 2.84 9.88 -11.94
C GLN A 42 4.02 10.23 -11.02
N LYS A 43 3.71 10.78 -9.85
CA LYS A 43 4.67 11.26 -8.84
C LYS A 43 4.45 10.59 -7.50
N MET A 44 5.53 10.43 -6.74
CA MET A 44 5.45 9.96 -5.35
C MET A 44 6.43 10.71 -4.45
N ASP A 45 6.09 10.80 -3.16
CA ASP A 45 7.02 11.18 -2.11
C ASP A 45 7.45 9.93 -1.35
N ILE A 46 8.76 9.82 -1.05
CA ILE A 46 9.31 8.64 -0.38
C ILE A 46 10.01 9.10 0.90
N TYR A 47 9.60 8.51 2.03
CA TYR A 47 10.15 8.76 3.35
C TYR A 47 10.94 7.53 3.80
N LEU A 48 12.26 7.61 3.75
CA LEU A 48 13.18 6.54 4.07
C LEU A 48 13.65 6.67 5.53
N PRO A 49 13.47 5.64 6.39
CA PRO A 49 13.94 5.71 7.78
C PRO A 49 15.47 5.61 7.86
N ALA A 50 16.03 6.09 8.99
CA ALA A 50 17.43 5.84 9.32
C ALA A 50 17.65 4.34 9.64
N GLY A 51 18.86 3.86 9.39
CA GLY A 51 19.23 2.47 9.67
C GLY A 51 18.53 1.44 8.81
N ARG A 52 17.96 1.85 7.68
CA ARG A 52 17.25 0.98 6.74
C ARG A 52 18.17 -0.03 6.08
N SER A 53 17.62 -1.19 5.75
CA SER A 53 18.31 -2.24 4.99
C SER A 53 17.35 -3.02 4.11
N VAL A 54 17.87 -3.62 3.04
CA VAL A 54 17.09 -4.47 2.11
C VAL A 54 16.48 -5.71 2.78
N ASP A 55 17.04 -6.15 3.91
CA ASP A 55 16.56 -7.34 4.61
C ASP A 55 15.39 -7.04 5.55
N SER A 56 15.40 -5.87 6.20
CA SER A 56 14.53 -5.57 7.33
C SER A 56 13.51 -4.46 7.10
N THR A 57 13.82 -3.47 6.25
CA THR A 57 12.94 -2.32 6.06
C THR A 57 11.86 -2.63 5.03
N LYS A 58 10.62 -2.65 5.48
CA LYS A 58 9.45 -2.90 4.62
C LYS A 58 8.99 -1.62 3.93
N LEU A 59 8.17 -1.74 2.91
CA LEU A 59 7.54 -0.62 2.19
C LEU A 59 6.06 -0.52 2.54
N MET A 60 5.59 0.69 2.82
CA MET A 60 4.17 1.02 2.93
C MET A 60 3.84 2.04 1.84
N MET A 61 2.95 1.71 0.91
CA MET A 61 2.53 2.62 -0.14
C MET A 61 1.13 3.16 0.17
N LEU A 62 1.02 4.48 0.28
CA LEU A 62 -0.22 5.21 0.56
C LEU A 62 -0.85 5.67 -0.75
N VAL A 63 -2.16 5.46 -0.89
CA VAL A 63 -2.94 5.76 -2.11
C VAL A 63 -4.17 6.57 -1.74
N HIS A 64 -4.23 7.81 -2.20
CA HIS A 64 -5.31 8.75 -1.85
C HIS A 64 -6.66 8.36 -2.47
N GLY A 65 -7.74 8.85 -1.85
CA GLY A 65 -9.11 8.74 -2.34
C GLY A 65 -9.46 9.78 -3.40
N GLY A 66 -10.72 10.20 -3.42
CA GLY A 66 -11.21 11.26 -4.32
C GLY A 66 -11.95 10.76 -5.56
N GLY A 67 -12.61 9.61 -5.50
CA GLY A 67 -13.47 9.11 -6.58
C GLY A 67 -12.76 8.92 -7.91
N TRP A 68 -11.46 8.64 -7.90
CA TRP A 68 -10.56 8.47 -9.06
C TRP A 68 -10.39 9.71 -9.94
N ASN A 69 -11.11 10.81 -9.68
CA ASN A 69 -11.12 12.05 -10.47
C ASN A 69 -10.71 13.29 -9.67
N ALA A 70 -10.35 13.13 -8.41
CA ALA A 70 -9.86 14.17 -7.50
C ALA A 70 -8.89 13.58 -6.48
N GLY A 71 -8.34 14.42 -5.59
CA GLY A 71 -7.41 14.03 -4.54
C GLY A 71 -5.96 14.24 -4.93
N ASP A 72 -5.10 14.15 -3.92
CA ASP A 72 -3.65 14.32 -4.06
C ASP A 72 -2.93 13.54 -2.95
N LYS A 73 -1.67 13.15 -3.18
CA LYS A 73 -0.83 12.51 -2.16
C LYS A 73 -0.76 13.30 -0.85
N SER A 74 -0.94 14.61 -0.90
CA SER A 74 -0.97 15.48 0.29
C SER A 74 -2.12 15.18 1.25
N ASP A 75 -3.17 14.47 0.84
CA ASP A 75 -4.31 14.09 1.69
C ASP A 75 -3.86 13.23 2.89
N PHE A 76 -2.76 12.48 2.76
CA PHE A 76 -2.16 11.72 3.86
C PHE A 76 -1.15 12.49 4.72
N THR A 77 -0.83 13.74 4.39
CA THR A 77 0.25 14.49 5.05
C THR A 77 0.06 14.62 6.56
N SER A 78 -1.18 14.83 7.02
CA SER A 78 -1.52 14.94 8.44
C SER A 78 -1.26 13.64 9.23
N TYR A 79 -1.23 12.50 8.57
CA TYR A 79 -1.02 11.18 9.19
C TYR A 79 0.44 10.70 9.12
N LEU A 80 1.26 11.29 8.25
CA LEU A 80 2.64 10.84 8.01
C LEU A 80 3.49 10.79 9.28
N THR A 81 3.39 11.81 10.15
CA THR A 81 4.14 11.84 11.40
C THR A 81 3.78 10.65 12.29
N SER A 82 2.49 10.41 12.50
CA SER A 82 2.01 9.27 13.31
C SER A 82 2.39 7.93 12.71
N LEU A 83 2.27 7.78 11.38
CA LEU A 83 2.68 6.56 10.68
C LEU A 83 4.18 6.30 10.82
N ARG A 84 5.04 7.31 10.61
CA ARG A 84 6.49 7.16 10.74
C ARG A 84 6.93 6.82 12.16
N LEU A 85 6.27 7.38 13.16
CA LEU A 85 6.53 7.06 14.58
C LEU A 85 6.10 5.63 14.92
N LYS A 86 4.96 5.19 14.39
CA LYS A 86 4.40 3.87 14.69
C LYS A 86 5.06 2.74 13.90
N PHE A 87 5.52 3.04 12.69
CA PHE A 87 6.17 2.09 11.79
C PHE A 87 7.61 2.49 11.46
N PRO A 88 8.52 2.56 12.47
CA PRO A 88 9.88 3.08 12.28
C PRO A 88 10.75 2.22 11.34
N HIS A 89 10.35 0.98 11.09
CA HIS A 89 11.03 0.05 10.17
C HIS A 89 10.35 -0.05 8.81
N TYR A 90 9.46 0.90 8.48
CA TYR A 90 8.86 1.01 7.16
C TYR A 90 9.34 2.27 6.45
N ALA A 91 9.75 2.12 5.20
CA ALA A 91 9.77 3.24 4.28
C ALA A 91 8.33 3.50 3.81
N ILE A 92 7.96 4.76 3.64
CA ILE A 92 6.61 5.15 3.21
C ILE A 92 6.72 5.81 1.85
N ALA A 93 5.98 5.29 0.86
CA ALA A 93 5.78 5.93 -0.44
C ALA A 93 4.35 6.46 -0.52
N ASN A 94 4.17 7.73 -0.81
CA ASN A 94 2.86 8.38 -0.93
C ASN A 94 2.68 8.84 -2.36
N ILE A 95 1.70 8.28 -3.09
CA ILE A 95 1.62 8.40 -4.55
C ILE A 95 0.46 9.27 -5.01
N ASN A 96 0.71 10.01 -6.11
CA ASN A 96 -0.32 10.50 -7.01
C ASN A 96 -0.50 9.52 -8.18
N TYR A 97 -1.63 9.56 -8.82
CA TYR A 97 -1.95 8.81 -10.04
C TYR A 97 -2.78 9.69 -10.98
N ARG A 98 -2.85 9.33 -12.26
CA ARG A 98 -3.64 10.07 -13.24
C ARG A 98 -5.13 10.03 -12.91
N LEU A 99 -5.73 11.19 -12.77
CA LEU A 99 -7.13 11.34 -12.46
C LEU A 99 -7.99 11.18 -13.72
N ALA A 100 -9.10 10.46 -13.58
CA ALA A 100 -10.07 10.29 -14.64
C ALA A 100 -10.80 11.60 -14.92
N THR A 101 -11.04 11.88 -16.20
CA THR A 101 -11.86 13.00 -16.67
C THR A 101 -12.98 12.47 -17.57
N THR A 102 -13.89 13.32 -17.96
CA THR A 102 -14.99 12.93 -18.89
C THR A 102 -14.49 12.46 -20.26
N THR A 103 -13.26 12.79 -20.62
CA THR A 103 -12.69 12.52 -21.95
C THR A 103 -11.43 11.67 -21.91
N ASN A 104 -10.74 11.59 -20.78
CA ASN A 104 -9.42 10.94 -20.69
C ASN A 104 -9.25 10.16 -19.38
N ASN A 105 -8.23 9.33 -19.36
CA ASN A 105 -7.79 8.58 -18.20
C ASN A 105 -8.89 7.71 -17.58
N HIS A 106 -9.74 7.09 -18.44
CA HIS A 106 -10.67 6.07 -17.96
C HIS A 106 -9.92 4.83 -17.46
N PHE A 107 -10.60 3.99 -16.70
CA PHE A 107 -10.08 2.67 -16.33
C PHE A 107 -9.67 1.89 -17.59
N PRO A 108 -8.49 1.26 -17.65
CA PRO A 108 -7.61 0.90 -16.51
C PRO A 108 -6.43 1.85 -16.27
N THR A 109 -6.53 3.16 -16.56
CA THR A 109 -5.40 4.09 -16.39
C THR A 109 -4.87 4.10 -14.95
N GLN A 110 -5.75 4.18 -13.94
CA GLN A 110 -5.38 4.22 -12.53
C GLN A 110 -4.76 2.88 -12.07
N GLU A 111 -5.30 1.77 -12.57
CA GLU A 111 -4.73 0.43 -12.32
C GLU A 111 -3.31 0.32 -12.89
N ASN A 112 -3.08 0.83 -14.11
CA ASN A 112 -1.76 0.84 -14.73
C ASN A 112 -0.77 1.72 -13.94
N ASP A 113 -1.23 2.85 -13.39
CA ASP A 113 -0.41 3.72 -12.56
C ASP A 113 -0.05 3.06 -11.24
N MET A 114 -0.99 2.38 -10.59
CA MET A 114 -0.73 1.57 -9.40
C MET A 114 0.33 0.52 -9.65
N LYS A 115 0.18 -0.22 -10.76
CA LYS A 115 1.17 -1.24 -11.15
C LYS A 115 2.53 -0.60 -11.42
N ALA A 116 2.61 0.50 -12.16
CA ALA A 116 3.85 1.20 -12.43
C ALA A 116 4.54 1.71 -11.15
N ALA A 117 3.79 2.24 -10.20
CA ALA A 117 4.32 2.70 -8.91
C ALA A 117 4.90 1.54 -8.09
N VAL A 118 4.20 0.41 -8.03
CA VAL A 118 4.68 -0.81 -7.35
C VAL A 118 5.93 -1.35 -8.03
N ASP A 119 5.94 -1.47 -9.36
CA ASP A 119 7.08 -1.95 -10.14
C ASP A 119 8.31 -1.03 -9.96
N TYR A 120 8.10 0.29 -9.93
CA TYR A 120 9.15 1.27 -9.66
C TYR A 120 9.77 1.05 -8.26
N LEU A 121 8.96 0.92 -7.22
CA LEU A 121 9.44 0.70 -5.86
C LEU A 121 10.21 -0.62 -5.72
N VAL A 122 9.76 -1.68 -6.38
CA VAL A 122 10.45 -2.97 -6.42
C VAL A 122 11.80 -2.83 -7.12
N HIS A 123 11.83 -2.18 -8.28
CA HIS A 123 13.06 -1.96 -9.04
C HIS A 123 14.08 -1.12 -8.25
N LYS A 124 13.61 -0.11 -7.53
CA LYS A 124 14.43 0.80 -6.73
C LYS A 124 14.71 0.33 -5.30
N SER A 125 14.18 -0.81 -4.89
CA SER A 125 14.27 -1.30 -3.51
C SER A 125 15.70 -1.37 -2.99
N HIS A 126 16.64 -1.86 -3.81
CA HIS A 126 18.05 -1.93 -3.45
C HIS A 126 18.69 -0.53 -3.31
N ASP A 127 18.42 0.37 -4.25
CA ASP A 127 18.95 1.74 -4.25
C ASP A 127 18.48 2.51 -3.00
N TYR A 128 17.24 2.25 -2.59
CA TYR A 128 16.65 2.86 -1.37
C TYR A 128 17.02 2.12 -0.08
N GLY A 129 17.69 0.99 -0.13
CA GLY A 129 18.01 0.17 1.04
C GLY A 129 16.76 -0.38 1.71
N VAL A 130 15.76 -0.84 0.94
CA VAL A 130 14.50 -1.36 1.46
C VAL A 130 14.18 -2.73 0.86
N SER A 131 13.40 -3.53 1.55
CA SER A 131 12.97 -4.85 1.06
C SER A 131 11.83 -4.71 0.05
N GLN A 132 11.56 -5.80 -0.69
CA GLN A 132 10.41 -5.89 -1.60
C GLN A 132 9.11 -6.32 -0.88
N LYS A 133 9.05 -6.21 0.44
CA LYS A 133 7.85 -6.53 1.23
C LYS A 133 6.96 -5.29 1.26
N ILE A 134 5.97 -5.24 0.38
CA ILE A 134 5.10 -4.08 0.18
C ILE A 134 3.75 -4.30 0.86
N VAL A 135 3.31 -3.31 1.62
CA VAL A 135 1.96 -3.15 2.17
C VAL A 135 1.30 -1.99 1.43
N LEU A 136 0.07 -2.17 0.98
CA LEU A 136 -0.73 -1.10 0.38
C LEU A 136 -1.71 -0.55 1.41
N VAL A 137 -1.82 0.76 1.49
CA VAL A 137 -2.77 1.48 2.34
C VAL A 137 -3.54 2.44 1.46
N GLY A 138 -4.84 2.30 1.41
CA GLY A 138 -5.67 3.17 0.59
C GLY A 138 -6.93 3.63 1.30
N ALA A 139 -7.49 4.76 0.84
CA ALA A 139 -8.78 5.27 1.27
C ALA A 139 -9.73 5.42 0.08
N SER A 140 -10.98 4.93 0.18
CA SER A 140 -11.99 5.07 -0.87
C SER A 140 -11.50 4.56 -2.23
N ALA A 141 -11.44 5.39 -3.27
CA ALA A 141 -10.87 5.07 -4.58
C ALA A 141 -9.43 4.51 -4.49
N GLY A 142 -8.60 5.00 -3.56
CA GLY A 142 -7.25 4.48 -3.33
C GLY A 142 -7.25 3.09 -2.72
N ALA A 143 -8.18 2.79 -1.83
CA ALA A 143 -8.37 1.45 -1.27
C ALA A 143 -8.84 0.45 -2.34
N HIS A 144 -9.79 0.86 -3.18
CA HIS A 144 -10.21 0.08 -4.37
C HIS A 144 -9.00 -0.33 -5.22
N MET A 145 -8.14 0.62 -5.57
CA MET A 145 -6.96 0.34 -6.40
C MET A 145 -5.93 -0.52 -5.65
N ALA A 146 -5.76 -0.33 -4.35
CA ALA A 146 -4.87 -1.15 -3.52
C ALA A 146 -5.34 -2.62 -3.46
N LEU A 147 -6.65 -2.84 -3.27
CA LEU A 147 -7.26 -4.17 -3.29
C LEU A 147 -7.11 -4.83 -4.67
N LEU A 148 -7.39 -4.08 -5.74
CA LEU A 148 -7.29 -4.59 -7.10
C LEU A 148 -5.84 -5.00 -7.43
N GLN A 149 -4.86 -4.15 -7.11
CA GLN A 149 -3.44 -4.46 -7.26
C GLN A 149 -3.04 -5.72 -6.49
N ALA A 150 -3.52 -5.88 -5.25
CA ALA A 150 -3.12 -6.96 -4.38
C ALA A 150 -3.75 -8.32 -4.74
N TYR A 151 -4.94 -8.33 -5.34
CA TYR A 151 -5.69 -9.55 -5.62
C TYR A 151 -5.56 -10.00 -7.07
N LYS A 152 -5.47 -9.06 -8.01
CA LYS A 152 -5.40 -9.35 -9.45
C LYS A 152 -3.98 -9.72 -9.90
N TYR A 153 -2.95 -9.18 -9.25
CA TYR A 153 -1.56 -9.39 -9.64
C TYR A 153 -0.79 -10.25 -8.63
N SER A 154 -0.17 -11.30 -9.12
CA SER A 154 0.61 -12.23 -8.30
C SER A 154 2.08 -11.82 -8.10
N SER A 155 2.60 -10.93 -8.95
CA SER A 155 3.98 -10.46 -8.90
C SER A 155 4.07 -8.94 -9.15
N PRO A 156 4.74 -8.20 -8.25
CA PRO A 156 5.23 -8.65 -6.96
C PRO A 156 4.06 -8.96 -6.00
N LYS A 157 4.26 -9.94 -5.12
CA LYS A 157 3.24 -10.31 -4.13
C LYS A 157 3.12 -9.20 -3.08
N ILE A 158 1.97 -8.55 -3.01
CA ILE A 158 1.63 -7.61 -1.93
C ILE A 158 1.47 -8.41 -0.62
N LYS A 159 2.06 -7.91 0.47
CA LYS A 159 2.11 -8.64 1.75
C LYS A 159 0.88 -8.44 2.62
N ALA A 160 0.25 -7.27 2.54
CA ALA A 160 -1.03 -6.98 3.17
C ALA A 160 -1.67 -5.74 2.52
N VAL A 161 -2.97 -5.59 2.72
CA VAL A 161 -3.73 -4.39 2.36
C VAL A 161 -4.39 -3.81 3.62
N VAL A 162 -4.32 -2.49 3.75
CA VAL A 162 -5.11 -1.70 4.69
C VAL A 162 -6.13 -0.94 3.86
N ASP A 163 -7.38 -1.31 4.01
CA ASP A 163 -8.52 -0.79 3.27
C ASP A 163 -9.35 0.12 4.15
N PHE A 164 -9.37 1.41 3.84
CA PHE A 164 -10.30 2.36 4.43
C PHE A 164 -11.47 2.57 3.47
N PHE A 165 -12.60 1.93 3.76
CA PHE A 165 -13.90 2.09 3.08
C PHE A 165 -13.82 2.03 1.54
N GLY A 166 -13.01 1.12 0.99
CA GLY A 166 -12.85 0.95 -0.45
C GLY A 166 -14.02 0.25 -1.11
N PRO A 167 -14.41 0.69 -2.32
CA PRO A 167 -15.32 -0.09 -3.16
C PRO A 167 -14.69 -1.42 -3.59
N THR A 168 -15.50 -2.47 -3.66
CA THR A 168 -15.04 -3.83 -3.95
C THR A 168 -15.75 -4.49 -5.14
N ASP A 169 -17.02 -4.13 -5.37
CA ASP A 169 -17.81 -4.48 -6.55
C ASP A 169 -18.35 -3.21 -7.19
N MET A 170 -17.82 -2.86 -8.37
CA MET A 170 -18.10 -1.60 -9.03
C MET A 170 -19.50 -1.56 -9.65
N ALA A 171 -20.03 -2.70 -10.09
CA ALA A 171 -21.38 -2.77 -10.63
C ALA A 171 -22.43 -2.65 -9.51
N ASP A 172 -22.18 -3.24 -8.35
CA ASP A 172 -23.05 -3.11 -7.17
C ASP A 172 -23.02 -1.68 -6.62
N LEU A 173 -21.82 -1.05 -6.53
CA LEU A 173 -21.68 0.36 -6.17
C LEU A 173 -22.46 1.29 -7.12
N TYR A 174 -22.40 1.02 -8.43
CA TYR A 174 -23.16 1.78 -9.41
C TYR A 174 -24.67 1.69 -9.19
N LYS A 175 -25.19 0.51 -8.86
CA LYS A 175 -26.61 0.31 -8.52
C LYS A 175 -26.99 1.08 -7.25
N PHE A 176 -26.14 1.09 -6.23
CA PHE A 176 -26.36 1.85 -5.01
C PHE A 176 -26.55 3.34 -5.32
N TYR A 177 -25.73 3.93 -6.17
CA TYR A 177 -25.86 5.33 -6.56
C TYR A 177 -27.12 5.60 -7.42
N SER A 178 -27.58 4.63 -8.21
CA SER A 178 -28.83 4.80 -8.98
C SER A 178 -30.08 4.88 -8.12
N SER A 179 -29.99 4.49 -6.85
CA SER A 179 -31.07 4.63 -5.87
C SER A 179 -31.25 6.06 -5.31
N GLY A 180 -30.46 7.03 -5.75
CA GLY A 180 -30.72 8.46 -5.51
C GLY A 180 -29.89 9.14 -4.42
N TYR A 181 -28.93 8.44 -3.80
CA TYR A 181 -28.19 8.99 -2.67
C TYR A 181 -26.87 9.70 -3.03
N VAL A 182 -26.23 9.38 -4.15
CA VAL A 182 -24.97 10.03 -4.60
C VAL A 182 -24.89 10.03 -6.14
N ASN A 183 -24.05 10.91 -6.66
CA ASN A 183 -23.89 11.12 -8.09
C ASN A 183 -23.15 9.93 -8.76
N GLN A 184 -23.82 9.22 -9.67
CA GLN A 184 -23.25 8.15 -10.51
C GLN A 184 -22.06 8.61 -11.37
N ASN A 185 -21.88 9.92 -11.54
CA ASN A 185 -20.92 10.50 -12.47
C ASN A 185 -19.47 10.03 -12.24
N ALA A 186 -19.04 9.89 -10.99
CA ALA A 186 -17.65 9.49 -10.70
C ALA A 186 -17.32 8.10 -11.27
N ILE A 187 -18.24 7.14 -11.11
CA ILE A 187 -18.04 5.79 -11.64
C ILE A 187 -18.18 5.79 -13.18
N GLN A 188 -19.14 6.51 -13.73
CA GLN A 188 -19.27 6.64 -15.19
C GLN A 188 -18.05 7.33 -15.82
N VAL A 189 -17.51 8.36 -15.16
CA VAL A 189 -16.27 9.03 -15.57
C VAL A 189 -15.12 8.05 -15.54
N LEU A 190 -14.98 7.27 -14.46
CA LEU A 190 -13.93 6.24 -14.38
C LEU A 190 -14.06 5.18 -15.48
N MET A 191 -15.28 4.66 -15.70
CA MET A 191 -15.52 3.52 -16.60
C MET A 191 -15.75 3.93 -18.07
N GLY A 192 -15.92 5.22 -18.35
CA GLY A 192 -16.31 5.69 -19.67
C GLY A 192 -17.70 5.21 -20.11
N GLY A 193 -18.59 4.82 -19.17
CA GLY A 193 -19.93 4.31 -19.44
C GLY A 193 -20.60 3.64 -18.24
N THR A 194 -21.71 2.98 -18.50
CA THR A 194 -22.54 2.30 -17.49
C THR A 194 -22.27 0.79 -17.46
N PRO A 195 -22.72 0.05 -16.43
CA PRO A 195 -22.61 -1.42 -16.42
C PRO A 195 -23.30 -2.10 -17.61
N SER A 196 -24.35 -1.49 -18.16
CA SER A 196 -25.03 -2.04 -19.35
C SER A 196 -24.25 -1.84 -20.66
N THR A 197 -23.41 -0.82 -20.74
CA THR A 197 -22.57 -0.54 -21.92
C THR A 197 -21.16 -1.11 -21.82
N ASN A 198 -20.61 -1.26 -20.62
CA ASN A 198 -19.22 -1.63 -20.34
C ASN A 198 -19.12 -2.74 -19.27
N SER A 199 -20.00 -3.74 -19.26
CA SER A 199 -20.09 -4.76 -18.19
C SER A 199 -18.74 -5.43 -17.88
N VAL A 200 -18.00 -5.81 -18.93
CA VAL A 200 -16.68 -6.45 -18.76
C VAL A 200 -15.70 -5.55 -17.99
N LEU A 201 -15.74 -4.24 -18.23
CA LEU A 201 -14.85 -3.29 -17.55
C LEU A 201 -15.21 -3.16 -16.07
N TYR A 202 -16.50 -3.18 -15.72
CA TYR A 202 -16.97 -3.19 -14.35
C TYR A 202 -16.51 -4.46 -13.60
N ASP A 203 -16.61 -5.63 -14.23
CA ASP A 203 -16.10 -6.88 -13.64
C ASP A 203 -14.58 -6.84 -13.47
N GLN A 204 -13.84 -6.40 -14.49
CA GLN A 204 -12.38 -6.29 -14.47
C GLN A 204 -11.85 -5.29 -13.43
N SER A 205 -12.64 -4.28 -13.09
CA SER A 205 -12.29 -3.28 -12.08
C SER A 205 -12.73 -3.65 -10.67
N SER A 206 -13.42 -4.77 -10.46
CA SER A 206 -13.96 -5.16 -9.15
C SER A 206 -13.03 -6.12 -8.40
N PRO A 207 -12.29 -5.67 -7.35
CA PRO A 207 -11.38 -6.53 -6.59
C PRO A 207 -12.06 -7.79 -6.03
N PHE A 208 -13.34 -7.70 -5.72
CA PHE A 208 -14.15 -8.80 -5.23
C PHE A 208 -14.02 -10.07 -6.09
N TYR A 209 -13.98 -9.94 -7.42
CA TYR A 209 -13.93 -11.10 -8.32
C TYR A 209 -12.56 -11.79 -8.38
N TYR A 210 -11.51 -11.14 -7.89
CA TYR A 210 -10.14 -11.68 -7.86
C TYR A 210 -9.75 -12.33 -6.54
N VAL A 211 -10.67 -12.37 -5.55
CA VAL A 211 -10.39 -13.01 -4.26
C VAL A 211 -10.26 -14.52 -4.43
N THR A 212 -9.12 -15.06 -4.03
CA THR A 212 -8.77 -16.48 -3.98
C THR A 212 -8.07 -16.80 -2.65
N SER A 213 -7.77 -18.07 -2.39
CA SER A 213 -6.97 -18.48 -1.22
C SER A 213 -5.53 -17.90 -1.22
N GLN A 214 -5.08 -17.33 -2.34
CA GLN A 214 -3.78 -16.70 -2.49
C GLN A 214 -3.83 -15.17 -2.34
N SER A 215 -5.00 -14.59 -2.09
CA SER A 215 -5.14 -13.15 -1.87
C SER A 215 -4.37 -12.67 -0.65
N SER A 216 -3.97 -11.41 -0.67
CA SER A 216 -3.19 -10.81 0.41
C SER A 216 -4.04 -10.63 1.68
N PRO A 217 -3.50 -10.87 2.88
CA PRO A 217 -4.13 -10.50 4.15
C PRO A 217 -4.64 -9.06 4.12
N THR A 218 -5.85 -8.83 4.61
CA THR A 218 -6.51 -7.52 4.50
C THR A 218 -7.18 -7.09 5.79
N ILE A 219 -6.84 -5.90 6.29
CA ILE A 219 -7.57 -5.24 7.37
C ILE A 219 -8.43 -4.13 6.78
N ILE A 220 -9.71 -4.11 7.15
CA ILE A 220 -10.74 -3.26 6.57
C ILE A 220 -11.34 -2.37 7.67
N PHE A 221 -11.42 -1.08 7.41
CA PHE A 221 -12.05 -0.10 8.28
C PHE A 221 -13.22 0.56 7.56
N HIS A 222 -14.44 0.56 8.15
CA HIS A 222 -15.61 1.13 7.50
C HIS A 222 -16.58 1.76 8.48
N GLY A 223 -17.15 2.91 8.11
CA GLY A 223 -18.23 3.56 8.84
C GLY A 223 -19.59 2.93 8.51
N ASN A 224 -20.42 2.63 9.54
CA ASN A 224 -21.76 2.09 9.29
C ASN A 224 -22.73 3.10 8.64
N MET A 225 -22.43 4.39 8.76
CA MET A 225 -23.23 5.48 8.20
C MET A 225 -22.66 6.01 6.87
N ASP A 226 -21.78 5.22 6.24
CA ASP A 226 -21.21 5.57 4.95
C ASP A 226 -22.28 5.56 3.85
N ASN A 227 -22.55 6.74 3.30
CA ASN A 227 -23.52 6.97 2.22
C ASN A 227 -22.86 7.14 0.84
N VAL A 228 -21.54 6.99 0.75
CA VAL A 228 -20.76 7.03 -0.49
C VAL A 228 -20.40 5.61 -0.92
N VAL A 229 -19.76 4.83 -0.05
CA VAL A 229 -19.51 3.40 -0.26
C VAL A 229 -20.27 2.62 0.80
N PRO A 230 -21.32 1.88 0.44
CA PRO A 230 -22.12 1.19 1.46
C PRO A 230 -21.25 0.15 2.19
N VAL A 231 -21.37 0.11 3.51
CA VAL A 231 -20.62 -0.84 4.39
C VAL A 231 -20.81 -2.30 3.96
N ALA A 232 -21.88 -2.60 3.23
CA ALA A 232 -22.16 -3.92 2.65
C ALA A 232 -21.02 -4.38 1.72
N GLN A 233 -20.35 -3.48 1.01
CA GLN A 233 -19.18 -3.78 0.17
C GLN A 233 -18.05 -4.43 0.99
N SER A 234 -17.71 -3.84 2.14
CA SER A 234 -16.68 -4.37 3.05
C SER A 234 -17.11 -5.66 3.74
N ILE A 235 -18.38 -5.78 4.14
CA ILE A 235 -18.92 -7.00 4.74
C ILE A 235 -18.83 -8.16 3.76
N THR A 236 -19.22 -7.94 2.50
CA THR A 236 -19.20 -8.95 1.44
C THR A 236 -17.76 -9.37 1.11
N LEU A 237 -16.82 -8.41 1.03
CA LEU A 237 -15.41 -8.71 0.83
C LEU A 237 -14.83 -9.53 2.00
N SER A 238 -15.05 -9.12 3.25
CA SER A 238 -14.56 -9.81 4.44
C SER A 238 -15.06 -11.26 4.49
N ASN A 239 -16.36 -11.47 4.21
CA ASN A 239 -16.93 -12.82 4.14
C ASN A 239 -16.26 -13.66 3.05
N LYS A 240 -16.00 -13.09 1.87
CA LYS A 240 -15.34 -13.79 0.77
C LYS A 240 -13.88 -14.12 1.09
N LEU A 241 -13.14 -13.22 1.73
CA LEU A 241 -11.78 -13.48 2.20
C LEU A 241 -11.77 -14.63 3.21
N SER A 242 -12.67 -14.59 4.21
CA SER A 242 -12.81 -15.64 5.23
C SER A 242 -13.15 -17.00 4.62
N SER A 243 -14.10 -17.05 3.67
CA SER A 243 -14.49 -18.30 2.99
C SER A 243 -13.37 -18.89 2.12
N ASN A 244 -12.39 -18.09 1.72
CA ASN A 244 -11.18 -18.52 1.02
C ASN A 244 -9.98 -18.77 1.94
N GLY A 245 -10.16 -18.69 3.27
CA GLY A 245 -9.09 -18.92 4.25
C GLY A 245 -8.05 -17.81 4.32
N VAL A 246 -8.36 -16.61 3.79
CA VAL A 246 -7.47 -15.46 3.82
C VAL A 246 -7.62 -14.71 5.13
N ALA A 247 -6.50 -14.43 5.81
CA ALA A 247 -6.49 -13.64 7.03
C ALA A 247 -7.07 -12.25 6.77
N ASN A 248 -8.16 -11.90 7.47
CA ASN A 248 -8.77 -10.59 7.36
C ASN A 248 -9.41 -10.15 8.67
N GLU A 249 -9.55 -8.84 8.85
CA GLU A 249 -10.22 -8.22 9.98
C GLU A 249 -11.09 -7.07 9.47
N LEU A 250 -12.37 -7.04 9.80
CA LEU A 250 -13.29 -5.95 9.48
C LEU A 250 -13.64 -5.18 10.75
N ILE A 251 -13.21 -3.93 10.84
CA ILE A 251 -13.52 -2.99 11.91
C ILE A 251 -14.60 -2.01 11.41
N ARG A 252 -15.73 -1.98 12.10
CA ARG A 252 -16.84 -1.09 11.76
C ARG A 252 -17.05 -0.05 12.84
N TYR A 253 -17.22 1.20 12.43
CA TYR A 253 -17.48 2.33 13.30
C TYR A 253 -18.95 2.74 13.20
N PRO A 254 -19.77 2.51 14.24
CA PRO A 254 -21.24 2.67 14.16
C PRO A 254 -21.71 4.05 13.70
N ASN A 255 -21.02 5.11 14.11
CA ASN A 255 -21.41 6.51 13.88
C ASN A 255 -20.50 7.24 12.88
N ALA A 256 -19.66 6.53 12.12
CA ALA A 256 -18.78 7.12 11.12
C ALA A 256 -19.37 7.02 9.72
N GLY A 257 -19.13 8.04 8.91
CA GLY A 257 -19.47 8.11 7.48
C GLY A 257 -18.26 7.84 6.58
N HIS A 258 -18.32 8.38 5.35
CA HIS A 258 -17.26 8.26 4.32
C HIS A 258 -16.28 9.43 4.42
N GLU A 259 -15.45 9.42 5.45
CA GLU A 259 -14.48 10.50 5.70
C GLU A 259 -13.25 9.97 6.43
N LEU A 260 -12.15 10.70 6.35
CA LEU A 260 -11.03 10.46 7.23
C LEU A 260 -11.43 10.89 8.65
N TRP A 261 -11.53 9.93 9.54
CA TRP A 261 -12.18 10.05 10.83
C TRP A 261 -11.40 10.89 11.83
N SER A 262 -12.02 11.16 12.98
CA SER A 262 -11.38 11.94 14.05
C SER A 262 -10.00 11.37 14.43
N PRO A 263 -9.08 12.19 14.97
CA PRO A 263 -7.76 11.73 15.40
C PRO A 263 -7.82 10.55 16.39
N ALA A 264 -8.86 10.47 17.22
CA ALA A 264 -9.04 9.37 18.16
C ALA A 264 -9.29 8.04 17.44
N ILE A 265 -10.20 8.02 16.45
CA ILE A 265 -10.50 6.84 15.63
C ILE A 265 -9.27 6.44 14.79
N MET A 266 -8.59 7.42 14.20
CA MET A 266 -7.39 7.14 13.40
C MET A 266 -6.23 6.58 14.25
N ASN A 267 -6.05 7.06 15.47
CA ASN A 267 -5.05 6.49 16.38
C ASN A 267 -5.39 5.03 16.77
N GLU A 268 -6.66 4.73 17.03
CA GLU A 268 -7.11 3.34 17.24
C GLU A 268 -6.85 2.48 16.00
N ALA A 269 -7.22 2.96 14.81
CA ALA A 269 -6.98 2.26 13.55
C ALA A 269 -5.48 1.95 13.35
N ILE A 270 -4.59 2.93 13.59
CA ILE A 270 -3.13 2.74 13.48
C ILE A 270 -2.62 1.64 14.44
N VAL A 271 -3.15 1.53 15.66
CA VAL A 271 -2.80 0.45 16.61
C VAL A 271 -3.25 -0.91 16.09
N LYS A 272 -4.47 -1.01 15.53
CA LYS A 272 -4.99 -2.24 14.93
C LYS A 272 -4.19 -2.64 13.68
N ILE A 273 -3.84 -1.67 12.83
CA ILE A 273 -2.98 -1.88 11.67
C ILE A 273 -1.62 -2.46 12.09
N GLU A 274 -0.98 -1.89 13.13
CA GLU A 274 0.30 -2.41 13.62
C GLU A 274 0.19 -3.87 14.04
N SER A 275 -0.81 -4.20 14.85
CA SER A 275 -1.05 -5.58 15.31
C SER A 275 -1.29 -6.53 14.13
N PHE A 276 -2.11 -6.14 13.17
CA PHE A 276 -2.42 -6.93 11.98
C PHE A 276 -1.18 -7.15 11.10
N LEU A 277 -0.43 -6.07 10.82
CA LEU A 277 0.79 -6.17 9.99
C LEU A 277 1.89 -6.99 10.69
N LYS A 278 2.01 -6.90 12.02
CA LYS A 278 2.96 -7.71 12.78
C LYS A 278 2.64 -9.21 12.69
N ALA A 279 1.38 -9.58 12.66
CA ALA A 279 0.94 -10.97 12.54
C ALA A 279 1.10 -11.52 11.11
N ASN A 280 0.91 -10.69 10.08
CA ASN A 280 0.73 -11.14 8.70
C ASN A 280 1.89 -10.76 7.75
N VAL A 281 2.79 -9.84 8.13
CA VAL A 281 3.87 -9.33 7.27
C VAL A 281 5.22 -9.63 7.92
N GLN A 282 5.73 -10.82 7.68
CA GLN A 282 7.04 -11.28 8.15
C GLN A 282 8.15 -10.97 7.15
#